data_4754255e2b1124efd11927363e98614d
#
_entry.id   4754255e2b1124efd11927363e98614d
#
_cell.length_a   1.000
_cell.length_b   1.000
_cell.length_c   1.000
_cell.angle_alpha   90.00
_cell.angle_beta   90.00
_cell.angle_gamma   90.00
#
_symmetry.space_group_name_H-M   'P 1'
#
loop_
_entity.id
_entity.type
_entity.pdbx_description
1 polymer ?
#
loop_
_entity_poly.entity_id
_entity_poly.type
_entity_poly.pdbx_seq_one_letter_code
_entity_poly.pdbx_strand_id
1 'polypeptide(L)'
;HAPRIKDGSLAGALVELRGEGTERYAEWSLPQVTLEASGNQLTALQDGRTGPIAIARAGSEVVFRSRDAHLHTLLVRGASHLGLALPPGTTRSWKFEDEGLLEVRSGLGFFWMRGHVLVSKHPYVALTGPDGTFSIPQVPEGEYQLVVSHPSWVVAQVGRNVDNLRPCDVEFGPWLRGMTRIRVEAGATVRAALSLGPVP
;
A
#
# COMPACT_ATOMS: atom_id res chain seq x y z
N HIS A 1 3.94 4.43 -10.54
CA HIS A 1 3.81 3.04 -11.05
C HIS A 1 2.52 2.93 -11.83
N ALA A 2 2.59 2.53 -13.11
CA ALA A 2 1.42 2.18 -13.87
C ALA A 2 0.81 0.87 -13.33
N PRO A 3 -0.52 0.72 -13.32
CA PRO A 3 -1.15 -0.53 -12.89
C PRO A 3 -0.74 -1.67 -13.83
N ARG A 4 -0.54 -2.84 -13.26
CA ARG A 4 -0.29 -4.06 -14.05
C ARG A 4 -1.62 -4.79 -14.22
N ILE A 5 -2.25 -4.58 -15.38
CA ILE A 5 -3.51 -5.22 -15.74
C ILE A 5 -3.23 -6.28 -16.81
N LYS A 6 -3.66 -7.50 -16.56
CA LYS A 6 -3.63 -8.61 -17.52
C LYS A 6 -4.98 -9.30 -17.52
N ASP A 7 -5.59 -9.42 -18.70
CA ASP A 7 -6.88 -10.10 -18.90
C ASP A 7 -7.99 -9.61 -17.95
N GLY A 8 -8.02 -8.28 -17.66
CA GLY A 8 -8.94 -7.68 -16.71
C GLY A 8 -8.56 -7.85 -15.22
N SER A 9 -7.52 -8.61 -14.92
CA SER A 9 -7.03 -8.83 -13.55
C SER A 9 -5.97 -7.79 -13.17
N LEU A 10 -6.05 -7.26 -11.96
CA LEU A 10 -5.15 -6.23 -11.45
C LEU A 10 -4.20 -6.80 -10.40
N ALA A 11 -2.90 -6.69 -10.67
CA ALA A 11 -1.84 -7.05 -9.74
C ALA A 11 -1.57 -5.94 -8.72
N GLY A 12 -1.27 -6.31 -7.47
CA GLY A 12 -0.89 -5.38 -6.42
C GLY A 12 -2.03 -4.56 -5.84
N ALA A 13 -3.29 -4.96 -6.07
CA ALA A 13 -4.41 -4.38 -5.36
C ALA A 13 -4.42 -4.86 -3.90
N LEU A 14 -4.71 -3.94 -3.00
CA LEU A 14 -4.87 -4.22 -1.59
C LEU A 14 -6.24 -4.83 -1.33
N VAL A 15 -6.27 -5.98 -0.68
CA VAL A 15 -7.49 -6.66 -0.24
C VAL A 15 -7.50 -6.71 1.28
N GLU A 16 -8.58 -6.27 1.88
CA GLU A 16 -8.74 -6.16 3.33
C GLU A 16 -10.09 -6.75 3.76
N LEU A 17 -10.06 -7.56 4.80
CA LEU A 17 -11.25 -8.08 5.44
C LEU A 17 -11.64 -7.17 6.62
N ARG A 18 -12.89 -6.73 6.67
CA ARG A 18 -13.44 -5.87 7.73
C ARG A 18 -14.65 -6.54 8.37
N GLY A 19 -14.72 -6.51 9.68
CA GLY A 19 -15.85 -7.07 10.45
C GLY A 19 -15.45 -7.41 11.88
N GLU A 20 -16.42 -7.75 12.71
CA GLU A 20 -16.24 -8.00 14.15
C GLU A 20 -15.36 -9.22 14.48
N GLY A 21 -15.12 -10.12 13.53
CA GLY A 21 -14.23 -11.28 13.71
C GLY A 21 -12.74 -10.98 13.53
N THR A 22 -12.39 -9.80 13.01
CA THR A 22 -10.99 -9.46 12.68
C THR A 22 -10.09 -9.26 13.89
N GLU A 23 -10.63 -9.07 15.08
CA GLU A 23 -9.92 -9.00 16.37
C GLU A 23 -9.50 -10.37 16.93
N ARG A 24 -10.00 -11.46 16.37
CA ARG A 24 -9.56 -12.84 16.67
C ARG A 24 -8.36 -13.18 15.79
N TYR A 25 -7.17 -12.84 16.27
CA TYR A 25 -5.96 -12.85 15.46
C TYR A 25 -5.44 -14.26 15.14
N ALA A 26 -5.24 -14.53 13.85
CA ALA A 26 -4.26 -15.50 13.40
C ALA A 26 -2.84 -14.93 13.58
N GLU A 27 -1.82 -15.78 13.50
CA GLU A 27 -0.44 -15.31 13.49
C GLU A 27 -0.15 -14.41 12.28
N TRP A 28 0.62 -13.36 12.53
CA TRP A 28 1.06 -12.46 11.47
C TRP A 28 2.14 -13.12 10.62
N SER A 29 1.85 -13.39 9.36
CA SER A 29 2.73 -14.14 8.46
C SER A 29 3.50 -13.27 7.45
N LEU A 30 3.14 -11.99 7.30
CA LEU A 30 3.83 -11.12 6.35
C LEU A 30 5.18 -10.65 6.92
N PRO A 31 6.27 -10.73 6.13
CA PRO A 31 7.58 -10.28 6.57
C PRO A 31 7.66 -8.75 6.65
N GLN A 32 8.76 -8.28 7.21
CA GLN A 32 9.06 -6.86 7.34
C GLN A 32 9.04 -6.13 5.98
N VAL A 33 8.48 -4.93 5.99
CA VAL A 33 8.44 -4.04 4.82
C VAL A 33 9.75 -3.28 4.69
N THR A 34 10.28 -3.20 3.47
CA THR A 34 11.34 -2.26 3.10
C THR A 34 10.83 -1.33 1.99
N LEU A 35 10.91 -0.03 2.21
CA LEU A 35 10.72 0.99 1.18
C LEU A 35 12.11 1.41 0.68
N GLU A 36 12.42 1.07 -0.56
CA GLU A 36 13.71 1.34 -1.18
C GLU A 36 13.63 2.52 -2.14
N ALA A 37 14.49 3.51 -1.92
CA ALA A 37 14.74 4.61 -2.83
C ALA A 37 15.93 4.24 -3.73
N SER A 38 15.68 4.11 -5.04
CA SER A 38 16.69 3.78 -6.05
C SER A 38 16.34 4.37 -7.42
N GLY A 39 17.27 5.05 -8.05
CA GLY A 39 17.06 5.72 -9.34
C GLY A 39 15.94 6.76 -9.29
N ASN A 40 15.80 7.48 -8.18
CA ASN A 40 14.68 8.39 -7.92
C ASN A 40 13.29 7.72 -8.00
N GLN A 41 13.21 6.44 -7.68
CA GLN A 41 11.96 5.70 -7.53
C GLN A 41 11.83 5.20 -6.10
N LEU A 42 10.61 5.06 -5.63
CA LEU A 42 10.31 4.45 -4.34
C LEU A 42 9.57 3.14 -4.59
N THR A 43 10.14 2.04 -4.11
CA THR A 43 9.60 0.70 -4.31
C THR A 43 9.42 0.00 -2.96
N ALA A 44 8.25 -0.55 -2.72
CA ALA A 44 8.00 -1.42 -1.59
C ALA A 44 8.49 -2.84 -1.92
N LEU A 45 9.28 -3.39 -1.01
CA LEU A 45 9.83 -4.74 -1.06
C LEU A 45 9.24 -5.53 0.11
N GLN A 46 8.54 -6.62 -0.17
CA GLN A 46 7.96 -7.49 0.84
C GLN A 46 7.72 -8.88 0.25
N ASP A 47 8.14 -9.93 0.95
CA ASP A 47 7.91 -11.33 0.55
C ASP A 47 8.35 -11.64 -0.89
N GLY A 48 9.55 -11.18 -1.28
CA GLY A 48 10.07 -11.33 -2.63
C GLY A 48 9.32 -10.55 -3.72
N ARG A 49 8.27 -9.80 -3.35
CA ARG A 49 7.49 -8.95 -4.26
C ARG A 49 8.00 -7.53 -4.25
N THR A 50 7.80 -6.85 -5.37
CA THR A 50 8.10 -5.43 -5.55
C THR A 50 6.86 -4.72 -6.07
N GLY A 51 6.55 -3.55 -5.53
CA GLY A 51 5.38 -2.80 -5.97
C GLY A 51 5.24 -1.42 -5.31
N PRO A 52 4.13 -0.74 -5.56
CA PRO A 52 3.86 0.55 -4.96
C PRO A 52 3.23 0.46 -3.56
N ILE A 53 2.81 -0.74 -3.14
CA ILE A 53 2.08 -0.96 -1.89
C ILE A 53 2.74 -2.09 -1.11
N ALA A 54 2.83 -1.93 0.21
CA ALA A 54 3.16 -2.97 1.17
C ALA A 54 2.21 -2.96 2.37
N ILE A 55 2.26 -4.01 3.19
CA ILE A 55 1.42 -4.19 4.36
C ILE A 55 2.32 -4.38 5.58
N ALA A 56 2.20 -3.50 6.57
CA ALA A 56 2.93 -3.58 7.84
C ALA A 56 1.96 -3.89 8.99
N ARG A 57 2.43 -4.65 9.97
CA ARG A 57 1.72 -4.80 11.24
C ARG A 57 1.88 -3.53 12.05
N ALA A 58 0.82 -3.06 12.70
CA ALA A 58 0.88 -1.97 13.68
C ALA A 58 1.93 -2.27 14.75
N GLY A 59 2.80 -1.30 15.06
CA GLY A 59 3.92 -1.44 16.00
C GLY A 59 5.14 -2.16 15.43
N SER A 60 5.11 -2.70 14.22
CA SER A 60 6.29 -3.28 13.58
C SER A 60 7.14 -2.21 12.87
N GLU A 61 8.41 -2.53 12.65
CA GLU A 61 9.31 -1.64 11.94
C GLU A 61 9.08 -1.69 10.43
N VAL A 62 8.95 -0.52 9.83
CA VAL A 62 9.07 -0.29 8.39
C VAL A 62 10.47 0.24 8.10
N VAL A 63 11.19 -0.39 7.22
CA VAL A 63 12.55 -0.04 6.83
C VAL A 63 12.53 0.91 5.63
N PHE A 64 13.30 1.97 5.69
CA PHE A 64 13.55 2.91 4.59
C PHE A 64 15.01 2.80 4.20
N ARG A 65 15.30 2.52 2.94
CA ARG A 65 16.67 2.30 2.45
C ARG A 65 16.94 3.13 1.20
N SER A 66 18.09 3.84 1.19
CA SER A 66 18.59 4.52 0.00
C SER A 66 19.64 3.68 -0.72
N ARG A 67 19.51 3.56 -2.04
CA ARG A 67 20.53 3.02 -2.94
C ARG A 67 21.18 4.10 -3.80
N ASP A 68 20.64 5.30 -3.75
CA ASP A 68 21.14 6.42 -4.54
C ASP A 68 22.35 7.11 -3.87
N ALA A 69 23.16 7.79 -4.67
CA ALA A 69 24.34 8.52 -4.23
C ALA A 69 24.03 9.93 -3.68
N HIS A 70 22.75 10.30 -3.60
CA HIS A 70 22.30 11.59 -3.10
C HIS A 70 21.29 11.45 -1.95
N LEU A 71 21.10 12.54 -1.23
CA LEU A 71 20.13 12.60 -0.13
C LEU A 71 18.69 12.51 -0.67
N HIS A 72 17.87 11.70 -0.03
CA HIS A 72 16.41 11.77 -0.14
C HIS A 72 15.80 12.36 1.12
N THR A 73 14.70 13.08 0.95
CA THR A 73 13.78 13.40 2.05
C THR A 73 12.46 12.73 1.73
N LEU A 74 11.99 11.89 2.62
CA LEU A 74 10.70 11.21 2.50
C LEU A 74 9.69 11.84 3.44
N LEU A 75 8.50 12.08 2.93
CA LEU A 75 7.35 12.58 3.69
C LEU A 75 6.32 11.48 3.77
N VAL A 76 5.97 11.07 4.99
CA VAL A 76 4.89 10.11 5.27
C VAL A 76 3.65 10.90 5.68
N ARG A 77 2.51 10.56 5.13
CA ARG A 77 1.21 11.18 5.41
C ARG A 77 0.10 10.12 5.47
N GLY A 78 -0.99 10.43 6.15
CA GLY A 78 -2.15 9.56 6.31
C GLY A 78 -2.42 9.26 7.76
N ALA A 79 -2.49 8.00 8.16
CA ALA A 79 -2.70 7.60 9.55
C ALA A 79 -1.60 8.11 10.50
N SER A 80 -0.42 8.40 9.97
CA SER A 80 0.69 9.01 10.71
C SER A 80 1.42 10.04 9.85
N HIS A 81 2.23 10.92 10.48
CA HIS A 81 3.00 11.95 9.81
C HIS A 81 4.46 11.87 10.24
N LEU A 82 5.36 11.79 9.25
CA LEU A 82 6.80 11.71 9.48
C LEU A 82 7.56 12.40 8.35
N GLY A 83 8.57 13.19 8.69
CA GLY A 83 9.60 13.67 7.76
C GLY A 83 10.90 12.91 8.04
N LEU A 84 11.44 12.24 7.04
CA LEU A 84 12.63 11.41 7.19
C LEU A 84 13.71 11.80 6.17
N ALA A 85 14.87 12.23 6.68
CA ALA A 85 16.07 12.36 5.86
C ALA A 85 16.72 10.97 5.68
N LEU A 86 17.01 10.61 4.44
CA LEU A 86 17.60 9.35 4.05
C LEU A 86 18.89 9.62 3.24
N PRO A 87 20.03 9.74 3.91
CA PRO A 87 21.33 9.96 3.25
C PRO A 87 21.71 8.84 2.29
N PRO A 88 22.68 9.09 1.37
CA PRO A 88 23.16 8.10 0.43
C PRO A 88 23.55 6.78 1.09
N GLY A 89 23.08 5.66 0.56
CA GLY A 89 23.44 4.33 1.01
C GLY A 89 22.99 3.96 2.41
N THR A 90 22.17 4.78 3.08
CA THR A 90 21.74 4.54 4.46
C THR A 90 20.41 3.78 4.56
N THR A 91 20.21 3.21 5.73
CA THR A 91 18.97 2.56 6.14
C THR A 91 18.46 3.22 7.42
N ARG A 92 17.16 3.44 7.50
CA ARG A 92 16.43 3.93 8.68
C ARG A 92 15.22 3.04 8.91
N SER A 93 14.75 2.94 10.13
CA SER A 93 13.48 2.28 10.44
C SER A 93 12.60 3.16 11.30
N TRP A 94 11.29 2.94 11.17
CA TRP A 94 10.28 3.63 11.96
C TRP A 94 9.12 2.69 12.25
N LYS A 95 8.54 2.82 13.45
CA LYS A 95 7.35 2.06 13.86
C LYS A 95 6.12 2.93 13.70
N PHE A 96 5.09 2.39 13.08
CA PHE A 96 3.79 3.03 12.96
C PHE A 96 2.79 2.26 13.81
N GLU A 97 2.25 2.92 14.83
CA GLU A 97 1.30 2.33 15.79
C GLU A 97 -0.15 2.46 15.31
N ASP A 98 -0.45 3.54 14.59
CA ASP A 98 -1.81 3.84 14.15
C ASP A 98 -2.16 3.06 12.88
N GLU A 99 -3.30 2.36 12.95
CA GLU A 99 -3.86 1.64 11.82
C GLU A 99 -4.33 2.57 10.73
N GLY A 100 -4.06 2.22 9.49
CA GLY A 100 -4.52 2.94 8.32
C GLY A 100 -3.50 3.01 7.19
N LEU A 101 -3.87 3.73 6.15
CA LEU A 101 -3.05 3.89 4.97
C LEU A 101 -2.06 5.05 5.13
N LEU A 102 -0.81 4.77 4.82
CA LEU A 102 0.25 5.75 4.72
C LEU A 102 0.63 5.96 3.25
N GLU A 103 0.73 7.20 2.83
CA GLU A 103 1.42 7.60 1.60
C GLU A 103 2.84 8.04 1.95
N VAL A 104 3.82 7.50 1.25
CA VAL A 104 5.23 7.90 1.35
C VAL A 104 5.64 8.53 0.03
N ARG A 105 6.13 9.76 0.06
CA ARG A 105 6.53 10.50 -1.13
C ARG A 105 7.84 11.27 -0.93
N SER A 106 8.48 11.64 -2.04
CA SER A 106 9.63 12.52 -2.00
C SER A 106 9.26 13.92 -1.50
N GLY A 107 10.05 14.46 -0.58
CA GLY A 107 10.03 15.85 -0.17
C GLY A 107 10.90 16.77 -1.05
N LEU A 108 11.61 16.21 -2.04
CA LEU A 108 12.51 16.96 -2.93
C LEU A 108 11.89 17.26 -4.31
N GLY A 109 10.57 17.13 -4.44
CA GLY A 109 9.86 17.44 -5.68
C GLY A 109 9.84 16.34 -6.74
N PHE A 110 10.34 15.13 -6.43
CA PHE A 110 10.18 13.96 -7.31
C PHE A 110 8.74 13.40 -7.15
N PHE A 111 7.77 14.06 -7.75
CA PHE A 111 6.33 13.77 -7.56
C PHE A 111 5.95 12.33 -7.96
N TRP A 112 6.73 11.68 -8.82
CA TRP A 112 6.55 10.27 -9.22
C TRP A 112 7.09 9.27 -8.18
N MET A 113 7.93 9.72 -7.25
CA MET A 113 8.52 8.91 -6.20
C MET A 113 7.52 8.76 -5.05
N ARG A 114 6.61 7.81 -5.20
CA ARG A 114 5.51 7.53 -4.27
C ARG A 114 5.40 6.04 -3.96
N GLY A 115 5.03 5.72 -2.75
CA GLY A 115 4.70 4.39 -2.28
C GLY A 115 3.63 4.45 -1.20
N HIS A 116 3.04 3.31 -0.88
CA HIS A 116 2.01 3.23 0.14
C HIS A 116 2.30 2.08 1.10
N VAL A 117 1.93 2.25 2.36
CA VAL A 117 1.97 1.20 3.36
C VAL A 117 0.62 1.16 4.06
N LEU A 118 -0.06 0.01 4.01
CA LEU A 118 -1.16 -0.24 4.92
C LEU A 118 -0.58 -0.68 6.26
N VAL A 119 -0.86 0.04 7.31
CA VAL A 119 -0.61 -0.39 8.69
C VAL A 119 -1.88 -1.06 9.20
N SER A 120 -1.79 -2.34 9.53
CA SER A 120 -2.95 -3.11 10.00
C SER A 120 -2.68 -3.75 11.36
N LYS A 121 -3.70 -3.79 12.20
CA LYS A 121 -3.69 -4.49 13.48
C LYS A 121 -3.95 -5.99 13.34
N HIS A 122 -4.60 -6.40 12.26
CA HIS A 122 -4.95 -7.79 12.01
C HIS A 122 -4.30 -8.34 10.72
N PRO A 123 -4.08 -9.66 10.61
CA PRO A 123 -3.40 -10.27 9.45
C PRO A 123 -4.32 -10.52 8.24
N TYR A 124 -5.61 -10.19 8.33
CA TYR A 124 -6.60 -10.51 7.28
C TYR A 124 -6.57 -9.50 6.13
N VAL A 125 -5.39 -9.35 5.56
CA VAL A 125 -5.06 -8.44 4.48
C VAL A 125 -4.16 -9.15 3.46
N ALA A 126 -4.27 -8.80 2.19
CA ALA A 126 -3.45 -9.38 1.12
C ALA A 126 -3.21 -8.38 0.00
N LEU A 127 -2.20 -8.63 -0.83
CA LEU A 127 -2.03 -8.00 -2.13
C LEU A 127 -2.33 -9.01 -3.23
N THR A 128 -3.04 -8.58 -4.26
CA THR A 128 -3.29 -9.46 -5.41
C THR A 128 -2.00 -9.81 -6.14
N GLY A 129 -1.90 -11.05 -6.58
CA GLY A 129 -0.81 -11.58 -7.39
C GLY A 129 -0.81 -11.03 -8.82
N PRO A 130 0.17 -11.45 -9.66
CA PRO A 130 0.26 -11.03 -11.05
C PRO A 130 -0.97 -11.36 -11.92
N ASP A 131 -1.72 -12.37 -11.51
CA ASP A 131 -2.96 -12.84 -12.12
C ASP A 131 -4.23 -12.27 -11.48
N GLY A 132 -4.08 -11.35 -10.51
CA GLY A 132 -5.18 -10.74 -9.78
C GLY A 132 -5.76 -11.61 -8.67
N THR A 133 -5.24 -12.81 -8.43
CA THR A 133 -5.69 -13.67 -7.33
C THR A 133 -5.11 -13.23 -5.99
N PHE A 134 -5.81 -13.56 -4.91
CA PHE A 134 -5.36 -13.34 -3.52
C PHE A 134 -5.83 -14.49 -2.64
N SER A 135 -5.22 -14.61 -1.46
CA SER A 135 -5.64 -15.52 -0.40
C SER A 135 -5.45 -14.86 0.95
N ILE A 136 -6.45 -15.01 1.80
CA ILE A 136 -6.41 -14.58 3.21
C ILE A 136 -6.67 -15.85 4.04
N PRO A 137 -5.65 -16.43 4.67
CA PRO A 137 -5.78 -17.67 5.41
C PRO A 137 -6.33 -17.44 6.81
N GLN A 138 -6.82 -18.52 7.43
CA GLN A 138 -7.19 -18.60 8.85
C GLN A 138 -8.19 -17.53 9.30
N VAL A 139 -9.10 -17.14 8.40
CA VAL A 139 -10.18 -16.21 8.74
C VAL A 139 -11.14 -16.90 9.69
N PRO A 140 -11.47 -16.32 10.86
CA PRO A 140 -12.48 -16.85 11.76
C PRO A 140 -13.85 -16.93 11.08
N GLU A 141 -14.71 -17.81 11.57
CA GLU A 141 -16.11 -17.83 11.14
C GLU A 141 -16.80 -16.50 11.47
N GLY A 142 -17.62 -16.02 10.56
CA GLY A 142 -18.32 -14.74 10.72
C GLY A 142 -18.78 -14.12 9.42
N GLU A 143 -19.40 -12.96 9.56
CA GLU A 143 -19.79 -12.12 8.43
C GLU A 143 -18.80 -10.96 8.28
N TYR A 144 -18.32 -10.76 7.05
CA TYR A 144 -17.29 -9.80 6.76
C TYR A 144 -17.61 -8.97 5.53
N GLN A 145 -17.02 -7.80 5.49
CA GLN A 145 -16.91 -6.98 4.29
C GLN A 145 -15.50 -7.17 3.70
N LEU A 146 -15.43 -7.73 2.53
CA LEU A 146 -14.20 -7.85 1.76
C LEU A 146 -14.05 -6.61 0.89
N VAL A 147 -13.00 -5.82 1.12
CA VAL A 147 -12.73 -4.56 0.44
C VAL A 147 -11.49 -4.73 -0.41
N VAL A 148 -11.58 -4.38 -1.69
CA VAL A 148 -10.41 -4.24 -2.56
C VAL A 148 -10.17 -2.76 -2.85
N SER A 149 -8.92 -2.34 -2.86
CA SER A 149 -8.55 -0.96 -3.18
C SER A 149 -7.21 -0.89 -3.92
N HIS A 150 -7.07 0.16 -4.74
CA HIS A 150 -5.83 0.44 -5.48
C HIS A 150 -5.69 1.95 -5.67
N PRO A 151 -4.46 2.53 -5.57
CA PRO A 151 -4.24 3.93 -5.89
C PRO A 151 -4.73 4.26 -7.29
N SER A 152 -5.41 5.40 -7.44
CA SER A 152 -5.75 5.89 -8.76
C SER A 152 -4.49 6.24 -9.55
N TRP A 153 -4.50 5.97 -10.84
CA TRP A 153 -3.49 6.41 -11.81
C TRP A 153 -3.99 7.56 -12.69
N VAL A 154 -5.23 7.99 -12.48
CA VAL A 154 -5.80 9.13 -13.17
C VAL A 154 -5.30 10.39 -12.50
N VAL A 155 -4.65 11.26 -13.26
CA VAL A 155 -4.19 12.55 -12.77
C VAL A 155 -5.40 13.45 -12.56
N ALA A 156 -5.59 13.93 -11.33
CA ALA A 156 -6.64 14.88 -10.99
C ALA A 156 -6.16 16.32 -11.15
N GLN A 157 -4.92 16.60 -10.73
CA GLN A 157 -4.35 17.95 -10.79
C GLN A 157 -2.85 17.89 -11.03
N VAL A 158 -2.32 18.87 -11.76
CA VAL A 158 -0.89 19.08 -11.96
C VAL A 158 -0.51 20.45 -11.43
N GLY A 159 0.28 20.48 -10.35
CA GLY A 159 0.94 21.68 -9.86
C GLY A 159 2.10 22.05 -10.78
N ARG A 160 2.23 23.35 -11.11
CA ARG A 160 3.32 23.85 -11.94
C ARG A 160 4.11 24.91 -11.19
N ASN A 161 5.42 24.86 -11.37
CA ASN A 161 6.30 25.89 -10.86
C ASN A 161 5.98 27.22 -11.57
N VAL A 162 5.87 28.29 -10.81
CA VAL A 162 5.45 29.61 -11.33
C VAL A 162 6.47 30.25 -12.26
N ASP A 163 7.75 29.94 -12.09
CA ASP A 163 8.83 30.59 -12.85
C ASP A 163 9.09 29.93 -14.20
N ASN A 164 8.91 28.61 -14.30
CA ASN A 164 9.28 27.85 -15.50
C ASN A 164 8.16 26.97 -16.05
N LEU A 165 6.97 26.99 -15.44
CA LEU A 165 5.77 26.23 -15.81
C LEU A 165 5.95 24.70 -15.88
N ARG A 166 7.07 24.17 -15.35
CA ARG A 166 7.30 22.73 -15.30
C ARG A 166 6.43 22.08 -14.23
N PRO A 167 5.95 20.86 -14.44
CA PRO A 167 5.29 20.11 -13.40
C PRO A 167 6.19 19.97 -12.17
N CYS A 168 5.68 20.32 -10.99
CA CYS A 168 6.39 20.21 -9.72
C CYS A 168 5.64 19.36 -8.68
N ASP A 169 4.36 19.12 -8.91
CA ASP A 169 3.54 18.22 -8.13
C ASP A 169 2.46 17.59 -9.00
N VAL A 170 1.99 16.40 -8.64
CA VAL A 170 0.88 15.72 -9.30
C VAL A 170 -0.01 15.10 -8.23
N GLU A 171 -1.27 15.46 -8.27
CA GLU A 171 -2.31 14.82 -7.48
C GLU A 171 -3.05 13.80 -8.34
N PHE A 172 -3.22 12.60 -7.80
CA PHE A 172 -4.02 11.56 -8.42
C PHE A 172 -5.43 11.58 -7.84
N GLY A 173 -6.37 11.09 -8.60
CA GLY A 173 -7.74 10.91 -8.15
C GLY A 173 -7.85 10.00 -6.92
N PRO A 174 -9.05 9.89 -6.33
CA PRO A 174 -9.28 9.04 -5.18
C PRO A 174 -8.96 7.58 -5.51
N TRP A 175 -8.62 6.80 -4.48
CA TRP A 175 -8.37 5.38 -4.62
C TRP A 175 -9.59 4.69 -5.24
N LEU A 176 -9.34 3.81 -6.20
CA LEU A 176 -10.35 2.90 -6.72
C LEU A 176 -10.71 1.90 -5.63
N ARG A 177 -11.99 1.59 -5.48
CA ARG A 177 -12.47 0.66 -4.47
C ARG A 177 -13.55 -0.25 -5.02
N GLY A 178 -13.63 -1.43 -4.43
CA GLY A 178 -14.74 -2.34 -4.58
C GLY A 178 -14.98 -3.06 -3.28
N MET A 179 -16.21 -3.52 -3.03
CA MET A 179 -16.53 -4.25 -1.83
C MET A 179 -17.60 -5.30 -2.08
N THR A 180 -17.56 -6.36 -1.29
CA THR A 180 -18.61 -7.36 -1.23
C THR A 180 -18.75 -7.89 0.19
N ARG A 181 -19.95 -8.36 0.55
CA ARG A 181 -20.15 -9.07 1.82
C ARG A 181 -19.89 -10.55 1.59
N ILE A 182 -19.21 -11.16 2.54
CA ILE A 182 -18.96 -12.60 2.56
C ILE A 182 -19.31 -13.17 3.94
N ARG A 183 -19.70 -14.44 3.96
CA ARG A 183 -19.85 -15.22 5.17
C ARG A 183 -18.82 -16.34 5.14
N VAL A 184 -18.05 -16.46 6.21
CA VAL A 184 -17.07 -17.52 6.41
C VAL A 184 -17.64 -18.49 7.43
N GLU A 185 -17.69 -19.77 7.10
CA GLU A 185 -18.09 -20.86 7.99
C GLU A 185 -16.84 -21.60 8.46
N ALA A 186 -16.92 -22.25 9.62
CA ALA A 186 -15.81 -22.99 10.19
C ALA A 186 -15.28 -24.06 9.21
N GLY A 187 -13.97 -24.01 8.93
CA GLY A 187 -13.30 -24.95 8.02
C GLY A 187 -13.62 -24.79 6.54
N ALA A 188 -14.42 -23.79 6.16
CA ALA A 188 -14.79 -23.56 4.77
C ALA A 188 -13.78 -22.66 4.02
N THR A 189 -13.73 -22.84 2.71
CA THR A 189 -13.05 -21.89 1.80
C THR A 189 -14.08 -21.09 1.03
N VAL A 190 -14.07 -19.77 1.19
CA VAL A 190 -14.95 -18.86 0.47
C VAL A 190 -14.22 -18.32 -0.76
N ARG A 191 -14.88 -18.33 -1.92
CA ARG A 191 -14.39 -17.71 -3.15
C ARG A 191 -15.18 -16.44 -3.42
N ALA A 192 -14.49 -15.35 -3.68
CA ALA A 192 -15.12 -14.08 -3.99
C ALA A 192 -14.43 -13.43 -5.20
N ALA A 193 -15.22 -12.83 -6.08
CA ALA A 193 -14.74 -11.96 -7.14
C ALA A 193 -15.06 -10.50 -6.78
N LEU A 194 -14.10 -9.61 -7.01
CA LEU A 194 -14.21 -8.20 -6.71
C LEU A 194 -13.89 -7.37 -7.96
N SER A 195 -14.65 -6.32 -8.17
CA SER A 195 -14.38 -5.33 -9.22
C SER A 195 -13.99 -4.01 -8.59
N LEU A 196 -13.01 -3.34 -9.19
CA LEU A 196 -12.60 -1.99 -8.82
C LEU A 196 -13.35 -0.97 -9.68
N GLY A 197 -13.90 0.03 -9.03
CA GLY A 197 -14.54 1.16 -9.67
C GLY A 197 -14.13 2.48 -9.02
N PRO A 198 -14.40 3.63 -9.66
CA PRO A 198 -14.29 4.91 -8.99
C PRO A 198 -15.24 4.92 -7.79
N VAL A 199 -14.76 5.51 -6.68
CA VAL A 199 -15.63 5.77 -5.54
C VAL A 199 -16.63 6.83 -5.96
N PRO A 200 -17.95 6.60 -5.78
CA PRO A 200 -18.97 7.60 -6.10
C PRO A 200 -18.83 8.86 -5.28
#